data_658e8c2ae2666a6f5eea4f8a2881f5ee
#
_entry.id   658e8c2ae2666a6f5eea4f8a2881f5ee
#
_cell.length_a   1.000
_cell.length_b   1.000
_cell.length_c   1.000
_cell.angle_alpha   90.00
_cell.angle_beta   90.00
_cell.angle_gamma   90.00
#
_symmetry.space_group_name_H-M   'P 1'
#
loop_
_entity.id
_entity.type
_entity.pdbx_description
1 polymer ?
#
loop_
_entity_poly.entity_id
_entity_poly.type
_entity_poly.pdbx_seq_one_letter_code
_entity_poly.pdbx_strand_id
1 'polypeptide(L)'
;MMLSVMKTTKTPVKFWILKNFLSPSLKEFIPEYAKRYGFQYEYVHYKWPRWLNQQKERQRTIWGYKILFLDVLFPLNLKKIIFVDTDQIVRTDLTELRDLDLGGAPYGYTPFCDSNTEMEGFRFWKQGYWRNHLAGRKYHISAIYVVDLVKFRQIAAGDRLRGQYQALSQDPNSLSNLDQDLPNNMIHQVLKSMRLSYLTHHLRCQSRACPKSGFGARLGAAKKA
;
A
#
# COMPACT_ATOMS: atom_id res chain seq x y z
N MET A 1 -11.91 3.45 8.33
CA MET A 1 -11.01 4.30 7.55
C MET A 1 -11.75 5.51 6.97
N MET A 2 -12.72 5.41 6.04
CA MET A 2 -13.34 6.54 5.32
C MET A 2 -13.85 7.66 6.22
N LEU A 3 -14.58 7.37 7.31
CA LEU A 3 -15.03 8.38 8.26
C LEU A 3 -13.89 9.15 8.93
N SER A 4 -12.79 8.50 9.26
CA SER A 4 -11.64 9.19 9.85
C SER A 4 -11.00 10.14 8.84
N VAL A 5 -10.93 9.77 7.56
CA VAL A 5 -10.48 10.68 6.49
C VAL A 5 -11.40 11.90 6.40
N MET A 6 -12.72 11.69 6.33
CA MET A 6 -13.69 12.79 6.25
C MET A 6 -13.67 13.73 7.46
N LYS A 7 -13.33 13.21 8.64
CA LYS A 7 -13.23 14.03 9.87
C LYS A 7 -11.97 14.87 9.95
N THR A 8 -10.88 14.40 9.35
CA THR A 8 -9.55 15.04 9.50
C THR A 8 -9.13 15.85 8.29
N THR A 9 -9.62 15.49 7.09
CA THR A 9 -9.22 16.15 5.83
C THR A 9 -10.19 17.28 5.52
N LYS A 10 -9.68 18.51 5.36
CA LYS A 10 -10.48 19.73 5.16
C LYS A 10 -10.88 19.96 3.71
N THR A 11 -10.14 19.40 2.77
CA THR A 11 -10.42 19.54 1.33
C THR A 11 -11.40 18.47 0.85
N PRO A 12 -12.13 18.71 -0.26
CA PRO A 12 -13.00 17.69 -0.84
C PRO A 12 -12.26 16.38 -1.12
N VAL A 13 -12.88 15.26 -0.74
CA VAL A 13 -12.30 13.92 -0.87
C VAL A 13 -13.10 13.12 -1.88
N LYS A 14 -12.41 12.43 -2.79
CA LYS A 14 -12.97 11.43 -3.69
C LYS A 14 -12.33 10.08 -3.40
N PHE A 15 -13.15 9.09 -3.06
CA PHE A 15 -12.69 7.72 -2.84
C PHE A 15 -12.72 6.91 -4.12
N TRP A 16 -11.59 6.27 -4.45
CA TRP A 16 -11.47 5.32 -5.53
C TRP A 16 -11.57 3.91 -4.96
N ILE A 17 -12.60 3.16 -5.34
CA ILE A 17 -12.96 1.90 -4.71
C ILE A 17 -12.83 0.76 -5.72
N LEU A 18 -12.00 -0.23 -5.39
CA LEU A 18 -11.79 -1.39 -6.26
C LEU A 18 -13.04 -2.28 -6.29
N LYS A 19 -13.77 -2.25 -7.41
CA LYS A 19 -15.07 -2.92 -7.59
C LYS A 19 -14.99 -4.44 -7.53
N ASN A 20 -13.85 -5.01 -7.92
CA ASN A 20 -13.67 -6.46 -8.07
C ASN A 20 -13.98 -7.28 -6.81
N PHE A 21 -13.81 -6.69 -5.63
CA PHE A 21 -13.85 -7.40 -4.36
C PHE A 21 -14.98 -6.96 -3.42
N LEU A 22 -15.81 -6.02 -3.86
CA LEU A 22 -16.94 -5.54 -3.07
C LEU A 22 -18.05 -6.56 -3.01
N SER A 23 -18.63 -6.75 -1.82
CA SER A 23 -19.90 -7.47 -1.67
C SER A 23 -21.06 -6.70 -2.31
N PRO A 24 -22.13 -7.36 -2.72
CA PRO A 24 -23.34 -6.69 -3.20
C PRO A 24 -23.87 -5.66 -2.21
N SER A 25 -24.01 -6.05 -0.93
CA SER A 25 -24.49 -5.18 0.15
C SER A 25 -23.62 -3.93 0.34
N LEU A 26 -22.28 -4.04 0.21
CA LEU A 26 -21.41 -2.88 0.31
C LEU A 26 -21.57 -1.94 -0.90
N LYS A 27 -21.82 -2.48 -2.10
CA LYS A 27 -22.09 -1.66 -3.30
C LYS A 27 -23.37 -0.86 -3.17
N GLU A 28 -24.40 -1.44 -2.56
CA GLU A 28 -25.67 -0.77 -2.27
C GLU A 28 -25.55 0.27 -1.16
N PHE A 29 -24.70 0.01 -0.17
CA PHE A 29 -24.47 0.91 0.95
C PHE A 29 -23.65 2.16 0.60
N ILE A 30 -22.66 2.07 -0.28
CA ILE A 30 -21.73 3.17 -0.59
C ILE A 30 -22.45 4.45 -1.07
N PRO A 31 -23.46 4.42 -1.96
CA PRO A 31 -24.19 5.62 -2.37
C PRO A 31 -24.86 6.36 -1.21
N GLU A 32 -25.55 5.65 -0.35
CA GLU A 32 -26.19 6.20 0.86
C GLU A 32 -25.16 6.81 1.81
N TYR A 33 -24.04 6.10 1.97
CA TYR A 33 -22.93 6.51 2.82
C TYR A 33 -22.27 7.79 2.28
N ALA A 34 -22.06 7.87 0.96
CA ALA A 34 -21.53 9.06 0.29
C ALA A 34 -22.44 10.27 0.45
N LYS A 35 -23.75 10.09 0.27
CA LYS A 35 -24.76 11.13 0.49
C LYS A 35 -24.77 11.63 1.94
N ARG A 36 -24.74 10.71 2.90
CA ARG A 36 -24.80 11.02 4.34
C ARG A 36 -23.58 11.81 4.83
N TYR A 37 -22.38 11.52 4.30
CA TYR A 37 -21.13 12.12 4.76
C TYR A 37 -20.48 13.10 3.79
N GLY A 38 -21.14 13.38 2.65
CA GLY A 38 -20.73 14.43 1.73
C GLY A 38 -19.41 14.16 0.98
N PHE A 39 -19.08 12.90 0.65
CA PHE A 39 -17.89 12.58 -0.14
C PHE A 39 -18.24 12.11 -1.55
N GLN A 40 -17.28 12.25 -2.47
CA GLN A 40 -17.36 11.68 -3.81
C GLN A 40 -16.73 10.29 -3.82
N TYR A 41 -17.22 9.42 -4.70
CA TYR A 41 -16.60 8.12 -4.93
C TYR A 41 -16.68 7.72 -6.40
N GLU A 42 -15.79 6.83 -6.80
CA GLU A 42 -15.80 6.18 -8.09
C GLU A 42 -15.31 4.74 -7.96
N TYR A 43 -15.92 3.84 -8.72
CA TYR A 43 -15.48 2.47 -8.80
C TYR A 43 -14.41 2.31 -9.87
N VAL A 44 -13.28 1.73 -9.51
CA VAL A 44 -12.25 1.29 -10.45
C VAL A 44 -12.33 -0.22 -10.62
N HIS A 45 -12.13 -0.66 -11.85
CA HIS A 45 -12.17 -2.07 -12.21
C HIS A 45 -11.10 -2.35 -13.25
N TYR A 46 -10.38 -3.43 -13.07
CA TYR A 46 -9.42 -3.93 -14.04
C TYR A 46 -9.45 -5.46 -14.05
N LYS A 47 -9.33 -6.06 -15.23
CA LYS A 47 -9.25 -7.51 -15.36
C LYS A 47 -7.79 -7.93 -15.28
N TRP A 48 -7.47 -8.87 -14.40
CA TRP A 48 -6.13 -9.43 -14.29
C TRP A 48 -5.70 -9.99 -15.65
N PRO A 49 -4.56 -9.57 -16.21
CA PRO A 49 -4.11 -10.02 -17.53
C PRO A 49 -3.82 -11.51 -17.55
N ARG A 50 -4.17 -12.18 -18.65
CA ARG A 50 -3.95 -13.63 -18.78
C ARG A 50 -2.48 -14.02 -18.79
N TRP A 51 -1.62 -13.14 -19.25
CA TRP A 51 -0.17 -13.37 -19.34
C TRP A 51 0.55 -13.21 -17.99
N LEU A 52 -0.08 -12.56 -17.01
CA LEU A 52 0.49 -12.32 -15.71
C LEU A 52 0.09 -13.44 -14.75
N ASN A 53 1.04 -14.03 -14.03
CA ASN A 53 0.82 -15.09 -13.07
C ASN A 53 -0.31 -14.72 -12.10
N GLN A 54 -1.31 -15.60 -12.01
CA GLN A 54 -2.47 -15.36 -11.17
C GLN A 54 -2.20 -15.82 -9.74
N GLN A 55 -2.76 -15.08 -8.78
CA GLN A 55 -2.78 -15.51 -7.38
C GLN A 55 -4.00 -16.40 -7.13
N LYS A 56 -3.79 -17.53 -6.45
CA LYS A 56 -4.86 -18.46 -6.08
C LYS A 56 -5.71 -17.96 -4.93
N GLU A 57 -5.08 -17.27 -3.97
CA GLU A 57 -5.74 -16.74 -2.79
C GLU A 57 -6.33 -15.36 -3.05
N ARG A 58 -7.57 -15.15 -2.63
CA ARG A 58 -8.28 -13.88 -2.78
C ARG A 58 -7.53 -12.71 -2.17
N GLN A 59 -6.96 -12.86 -0.99
CA GLN A 59 -6.22 -11.81 -0.31
C GLN A 59 -4.96 -11.41 -1.08
N ARG A 60 -4.20 -12.37 -1.58
CA ARG A 60 -3.02 -12.12 -2.41
C ARG A 60 -3.37 -11.45 -3.73
N THR A 61 -4.53 -11.79 -4.31
CA THR A 61 -5.05 -11.09 -5.50
C THR A 61 -5.34 -9.62 -5.19
N ILE A 62 -5.95 -9.31 -4.06
CA ILE A 62 -6.17 -7.93 -3.61
C ILE A 62 -4.84 -7.18 -3.45
N TRP A 63 -3.84 -7.80 -2.83
CA TRP A 63 -2.49 -7.23 -2.70
C TRP A 63 -1.85 -6.91 -4.06
N GLY A 64 -2.02 -7.79 -5.04
CA GLY A 64 -1.55 -7.52 -6.39
C GLY A 64 -2.21 -6.28 -7.01
N TYR A 65 -3.52 -6.10 -6.84
CA TYR A 65 -4.21 -4.90 -7.35
C TYR A 65 -3.73 -3.60 -6.70
N LYS A 66 -3.28 -3.63 -5.45
CA LYS A 66 -2.75 -2.46 -4.74
C LYS A 66 -1.50 -1.85 -5.40
N ILE A 67 -0.75 -2.65 -6.16
CA ILE A 67 0.59 -2.25 -6.65
C ILE A 67 0.84 -2.47 -8.14
N LEU A 68 0.26 -3.53 -8.74
CA LEU A 68 0.61 -3.94 -10.10
C LEU A 68 -0.09 -3.14 -11.20
N PHE A 69 -1.20 -2.47 -10.90
CA PHE A 69 -2.09 -1.88 -11.89
C PHE A 69 -2.38 -0.39 -11.67
N LEU A 70 -1.56 0.29 -10.87
CA LEU A 70 -1.77 1.71 -10.53
C LEU A 70 -1.74 2.64 -11.75
N ASP A 71 -1.00 2.26 -12.78
CA ASP A 71 -0.89 3.00 -14.05
C ASP A 71 -2.16 2.94 -14.90
N VAL A 72 -2.94 1.85 -14.79
CA VAL A 72 -4.12 1.59 -15.63
C VAL A 72 -5.45 1.65 -14.89
N LEU A 73 -5.44 1.63 -13.54
CA LEU A 73 -6.65 1.68 -12.73
C LEU A 73 -7.32 3.06 -12.73
N PHE A 74 -6.55 4.11 -12.91
CA PHE A 74 -7.03 5.48 -12.72
C PHE A 74 -7.01 6.29 -14.01
N PRO A 75 -7.91 7.29 -14.16
CA PRO A 75 -7.93 8.18 -15.30
C PRO A 75 -6.59 8.88 -15.53
N LEU A 76 -6.24 9.16 -16.78
CA LEU A 76 -4.93 9.75 -17.14
C LEU A 76 -4.73 11.16 -16.55
N ASN A 77 -5.79 11.90 -16.36
CA ASN A 77 -5.76 13.24 -15.77
C ASN A 77 -5.56 13.23 -14.24
N LEU A 78 -5.72 12.08 -13.58
CA LEU A 78 -5.43 11.95 -12.15
C LEU A 78 -3.92 11.91 -11.94
N LYS A 79 -3.40 12.89 -11.20
CA LYS A 79 -1.96 13.08 -11.02
C LYS A 79 -1.40 12.32 -9.82
N LYS A 80 -2.14 12.25 -8.72
CA LYS A 80 -1.65 11.70 -7.46
C LYS A 80 -2.78 10.98 -6.71
N ILE A 81 -2.47 9.88 -6.05
CA ILE A 81 -3.38 9.17 -5.14
C ILE A 81 -2.70 8.93 -3.80
N ILE A 82 -3.51 8.78 -2.77
CA ILE A 82 -3.10 8.31 -1.46
C ILE A 82 -3.82 7.00 -1.20
N PHE A 83 -3.05 5.93 -1.02
CA PHE A 83 -3.58 4.64 -0.62
C PHE A 83 -3.65 4.56 0.91
N VAL A 84 -4.77 4.08 1.42
CA VAL A 84 -4.99 3.85 2.86
C VAL A 84 -5.69 2.51 3.03
N ASP A 85 -5.12 1.59 3.80
CA ASP A 85 -5.77 0.33 4.14
C ASP A 85 -7.06 0.57 4.94
N THR A 86 -8.05 -0.30 4.74
CA THR A 86 -9.40 -0.13 5.31
C THR A 86 -9.47 -0.26 6.82
N ASP A 87 -8.49 -0.87 7.45
CA ASP A 87 -8.33 -1.03 8.89
C ASP A 87 -7.57 0.13 9.57
N GLN A 88 -7.13 1.12 8.77
CA GLN A 88 -6.42 2.28 9.30
C GLN A 88 -7.38 3.36 9.83
N ILE A 89 -6.92 4.10 10.83
CA ILE A 89 -7.57 5.31 11.36
C ILE A 89 -6.69 6.51 11.03
N VAL A 90 -7.19 7.38 10.15
CA VAL A 90 -6.51 8.62 9.79
C VAL A 90 -6.73 9.65 10.90
N ARG A 91 -5.65 10.28 11.37
CA ARG A 91 -5.66 11.24 12.49
C ARG A 91 -5.21 12.65 12.12
N THR A 92 -4.81 12.86 10.87
CA THR A 92 -4.32 14.14 10.36
C THR A 92 -4.91 14.43 8.99
N ASP A 93 -4.75 15.66 8.52
CA ASP A 93 -5.19 16.09 7.20
C ASP A 93 -4.35 15.42 6.10
N LEU A 94 -4.99 14.64 5.24
CA LEU A 94 -4.30 13.98 4.13
C LEU A 94 -3.83 14.95 3.02
N THR A 95 -4.23 16.23 3.09
CA THR A 95 -3.71 17.28 2.22
C THR A 95 -2.19 17.39 2.33
N GLU A 96 -1.64 17.17 3.52
CA GLU A 96 -0.20 17.18 3.76
C GLU A 96 0.52 16.11 2.91
N LEU A 97 -0.08 14.92 2.78
CA LEU A 97 0.46 13.85 1.92
C LEU A 97 0.26 14.14 0.42
N ARG A 98 -0.87 14.76 0.07
CA ARG A 98 -1.13 15.18 -1.31
C ARG A 98 -0.05 16.14 -1.79
N ASP A 99 0.28 17.11 -0.95
CA ASP A 99 1.18 18.22 -1.30
C ASP A 99 2.65 17.89 -1.06
N LEU A 100 2.92 16.70 -0.49
CA LEU A 100 4.27 16.23 -0.25
C LEU A 100 5.08 16.17 -1.56
N ASP A 101 6.23 16.83 -1.57
CA ASP A 101 7.21 16.68 -2.64
C ASP A 101 7.90 15.31 -2.53
N LEU A 102 7.75 14.49 -3.56
CA LEU A 102 8.38 13.18 -3.64
C LEU A 102 9.80 13.22 -4.24
N GLY A 103 10.36 14.42 -4.51
CA GLY A 103 11.70 14.57 -5.07
C GLY A 103 11.91 13.79 -6.37
N GLY A 104 10.87 13.70 -7.20
CA GLY A 104 10.87 12.94 -8.45
C GLY A 104 10.72 11.44 -8.29
N ALA A 105 10.47 10.91 -7.08
CA ALA A 105 10.12 9.51 -6.86
C ALA A 105 8.65 9.24 -7.24
N PRO A 106 8.32 8.05 -7.78
CA PRO A 106 6.95 7.68 -8.10
C PRO A 106 6.10 7.35 -6.88
N TYR A 107 6.73 7.06 -5.73
CA TYR A 107 6.06 6.67 -4.49
C TYR A 107 6.62 7.39 -3.27
N GLY A 108 5.76 7.56 -2.27
CA GLY A 108 6.14 7.86 -0.89
C GLY A 108 5.58 6.80 0.05
N TYR A 109 6.43 5.91 0.54
CA TYR A 109 6.07 4.84 1.48
C TYR A 109 6.48 5.17 2.91
N THR A 110 5.76 4.62 3.88
CA THR A 110 6.08 4.72 5.31
C THR A 110 7.09 3.64 5.71
N PRO A 111 8.25 4.00 6.29
CA PRO A 111 9.15 3.00 6.82
C PRO A 111 8.55 2.31 8.04
N PHE A 112 8.89 1.03 8.22
CA PHE A 112 8.56 0.32 9.46
C PHE A 112 9.19 1.00 10.67
N CYS A 113 8.44 1.00 11.77
CA CYS A 113 8.88 1.55 13.04
C CYS A 113 9.95 0.64 13.67
N ASP A 114 11.11 1.21 14.00
CA ASP A 114 12.23 0.51 14.64
C ASP A 114 12.28 0.70 16.16
N SER A 115 11.41 1.54 16.74
CA SER A 115 11.48 1.94 18.15
C SER A 115 10.91 0.91 19.14
N ASN A 116 10.09 -0.04 18.68
CA ASN A 116 9.54 -1.07 19.55
C ASN A 116 10.45 -2.32 19.56
N THR A 117 11.17 -2.55 20.64
CA THR A 117 12.09 -3.67 20.81
C THR A 117 11.37 -5.02 20.95
N GLU A 118 10.14 -5.06 21.46
CA GLU A 118 9.33 -6.28 21.55
C GLU A 118 9.01 -6.88 20.17
N MET A 119 9.04 -6.05 19.12
CA MET A 119 8.78 -6.46 17.74
C MET A 119 10.05 -6.88 16.99
N GLU A 120 11.22 -6.91 17.64
CA GLU A 120 12.49 -7.19 16.97
C GLU A 120 12.49 -8.57 16.29
N GLY A 121 11.94 -9.59 16.95
CA GLY A 121 11.85 -10.95 16.40
C GLY A 121 10.99 -11.07 15.13
N PHE A 122 10.11 -10.10 14.85
CA PHE A 122 9.26 -10.09 13.66
C PHE A 122 9.88 -9.32 12.48
N ARG A 123 11.06 -8.71 12.67
CA ARG A 123 11.74 -7.90 11.64
C ARG A 123 12.61 -8.76 10.74
N PHE A 124 11.97 -9.67 10.00
CA PHE A 124 12.64 -10.61 9.08
C PHE A 124 13.60 -9.92 8.10
N TRP A 125 13.33 -8.67 7.74
CA TRP A 125 14.15 -7.88 6.82
C TRP A 125 15.51 -7.45 7.40
N LYS A 126 15.75 -7.63 8.68
CA LYS A 126 17.06 -7.39 9.33
C LYS A 126 18.04 -8.57 9.16
N GLN A 127 17.60 -9.66 8.55
CA GLN A 127 18.39 -10.89 8.39
C GLN A 127 18.35 -11.41 6.95
N GLY A 128 19.24 -12.34 6.63
CA GLY A 128 19.26 -13.08 5.39
C GLY A 128 19.22 -12.21 4.12
N TYR A 129 18.43 -12.64 3.16
CA TYR A 129 18.26 -11.97 1.86
C TYR A 129 17.94 -10.48 2.01
N TRP A 130 16.94 -10.12 2.82
CA TRP A 130 16.48 -8.75 2.94
C TRP A 130 17.52 -7.79 3.49
N ARG A 131 18.31 -8.22 4.47
CA ARG A 131 19.40 -7.41 5.03
C ARG A 131 20.39 -7.00 3.93
N ASN A 132 20.81 -7.98 3.12
CA ASN A 132 21.76 -7.75 2.05
C ASN A 132 21.14 -6.91 0.91
N HIS A 133 19.92 -7.24 0.54
CA HIS A 133 19.20 -6.56 -0.54
C HIS A 133 18.92 -5.10 -0.21
N LEU A 134 18.47 -4.78 1.00
CA LEU A 134 18.19 -3.42 1.42
C LEU A 134 19.45 -2.56 1.57
N ALA A 135 20.60 -3.17 1.86
CA ALA A 135 21.89 -2.48 1.98
C ALA A 135 21.80 -1.22 2.88
N GLY A 136 21.25 -1.38 4.09
CA GLY A 136 21.05 -0.31 5.07
C GLY A 136 19.82 0.59 4.84
N ARG A 137 19.06 0.40 3.77
CA ARG A 137 17.78 1.08 3.59
C ARG A 137 16.70 0.48 4.49
N LYS A 138 15.71 1.31 4.83
CA LYS A 138 14.59 0.86 5.64
C LYS A 138 13.64 -0.01 4.79
N TYR A 139 13.06 -1.01 5.44
CA TYR A 139 11.92 -1.74 4.89
C TYR A 139 10.64 -0.94 5.14
N HIS A 140 9.71 -0.89 4.16
CA HIS A 140 8.54 -0.04 4.16
C HIS A 140 7.27 -0.85 4.25
N ILE A 141 6.26 -0.29 4.93
CA ILE A 141 4.92 -0.86 5.08
C ILE A 141 3.98 -0.33 3.99
N SER A 142 3.07 -1.19 3.52
CA SER A 142 2.08 -0.88 2.49
C SER A 142 0.73 -0.37 3.04
N ALA A 143 0.63 -0.05 4.33
CA ALA A 143 -0.62 0.36 4.97
C ALA A 143 -1.12 1.74 4.54
N ILE A 144 -0.18 2.66 4.28
CA ILE A 144 -0.45 4.00 3.73
C ILE A 144 0.73 4.44 2.87
N TYR A 145 0.43 4.92 1.69
CA TYR A 145 1.44 5.47 0.77
C TYR A 145 0.82 6.44 -0.22
N VAL A 146 1.64 7.33 -0.77
CA VAL A 146 1.27 8.25 -1.83
C VAL A 146 1.92 7.84 -3.14
N VAL A 147 1.22 7.99 -4.25
CA VAL A 147 1.71 7.69 -5.59
C VAL A 147 1.57 8.92 -6.47
N ASP A 148 2.67 9.36 -7.07
CA ASP A 148 2.66 10.28 -8.20
C ASP A 148 2.41 9.47 -9.47
N LEU A 149 1.17 9.45 -9.95
CA LEU A 149 0.77 8.68 -11.12
C LEU A 149 1.40 9.18 -12.41
N VAL A 150 1.73 10.46 -12.48
CA VAL A 150 2.41 11.03 -13.66
C VAL A 150 3.82 10.44 -13.74
N LYS A 151 4.58 10.54 -12.65
CA LYS A 151 5.94 10.00 -12.58
C LYS A 151 5.94 8.47 -12.73
N PHE A 152 4.98 7.80 -12.09
CA PHE A 152 4.81 6.35 -12.16
C PHE A 152 4.64 5.85 -13.60
N ARG A 153 3.80 6.55 -14.39
CA ARG A 153 3.57 6.26 -15.81
C ARG A 153 4.79 6.62 -16.67
N GLN A 154 5.40 7.78 -16.44
CA GLN A 154 6.57 8.25 -17.20
C GLN A 154 7.74 7.27 -17.17
N ILE A 155 8.00 6.63 -16.02
CA ILE A 155 9.11 5.67 -15.88
C ILE A 155 8.68 4.22 -16.11
N ALA A 156 7.45 4.01 -16.58
CA ALA A 156 6.86 2.67 -16.77
C ALA A 156 6.98 1.79 -15.51
N ALA A 157 6.74 2.37 -14.32
CA ALA A 157 6.88 1.66 -13.05
C ALA A 157 5.97 0.44 -12.95
N GLY A 158 4.75 0.53 -13.52
CA GLY A 158 3.80 -0.59 -13.57
C GLY A 158 4.35 -1.79 -14.35
N ASP A 159 4.95 -1.57 -15.53
CA ASP A 159 5.52 -2.64 -16.33
C ASP A 159 6.72 -3.28 -15.64
N ARG A 160 7.58 -2.49 -15.02
CA ARG A 160 8.71 -2.98 -14.24
C ARG A 160 8.26 -3.83 -13.05
N LEU A 161 7.24 -3.38 -12.30
CA LEU A 161 6.66 -4.14 -11.20
C LEU A 161 6.04 -5.45 -11.68
N ARG A 162 5.28 -5.43 -12.78
CA ARG A 162 4.69 -6.63 -13.38
C ARG A 162 5.75 -7.62 -13.85
N GLY A 163 6.81 -7.13 -14.49
CA GLY A 163 7.96 -7.96 -14.91
C GLY A 163 8.64 -8.64 -13.72
N GLN A 164 8.97 -7.89 -12.69
CA GLN A 164 9.59 -8.42 -11.47
C GLN A 164 8.65 -9.38 -10.72
N TYR A 165 7.37 -9.06 -10.64
CA TYR A 165 6.35 -9.95 -10.08
C TYR A 165 6.29 -11.27 -10.86
N GLN A 166 6.28 -11.22 -12.20
CA GLN A 166 6.22 -12.41 -13.05
C GLN A 166 7.41 -13.35 -12.80
N ALA A 167 8.59 -12.78 -12.61
CA ALA A 167 9.80 -13.56 -12.32
C ALA A 167 9.75 -14.17 -10.91
N LEU A 168 9.44 -13.36 -9.88
CA LEU A 168 9.47 -13.81 -8.49
C LEU A 168 8.31 -14.74 -8.13
N SER A 169 7.13 -14.56 -8.71
CA SER A 169 5.93 -15.34 -8.39
C SER A 169 5.95 -16.78 -8.94
N GLN A 170 7.00 -17.18 -9.63
CA GLN A 170 7.23 -18.59 -10.00
C GLN A 170 7.59 -19.43 -8.76
N ASP A 171 8.23 -18.84 -7.75
CA ASP A 171 8.45 -19.48 -6.46
C ASP A 171 7.31 -19.13 -5.49
N PRO A 172 6.53 -20.12 -5.01
CA PRO A 172 5.44 -19.91 -4.06
C PRO A 172 5.89 -19.27 -2.73
N ASN A 173 7.16 -19.45 -2.36
CA ASN A 173 7.72 -18.91 -1.12
C ASN A 173 8.21 -17.46 -1.27
N SER A 174 8.30 -16.99 -2.50
CA SER A 174 8.64 -15.61 -2.80
C SER A 174 7.44 -14.68 -2.55
N LEU A 175 7.70 -13.42 -2.26
CA LEU A 175 6.68 -12.39 -2.08
C LEU A 175 5.58 -12.78 -1.08
N SER A 176 5.95 -13.27 0.11
CA SER A 176 4.99 -13.68 1.15
C SER A 176 4.02 -12.55 1.52
N ASN A 177 4.50 -11.31 1.55
CA ASN A 177 3.70 -10.10 1.72
C ASN A 177 3.71 -9.30 0.40
N LEU A 178 3.06 -9.82 -0.63
CA LEU A 178 3.18 -9.36 -2.03
C LEU A 178 3.17 -7.84 -2.21
N ASP A 179 2.19 -7.13 -1.64
CA ASP A 179 2.01 -5.69 -1.79
C ASP A 179 3.08 -4.86 -1.05
N GLN A 180 3.82 -5.48 -0.17
CA GLN A 180 4.88 -4.90 0.62
C GLN A 180 6.26 -5.36 0.13
N ASP A 181 6.43 -6.67 -0.11
CA ASP A 181 7.70 -7.25 -0.52
C ASP A 181 8.12 -6.78 -1.92
N LEU A 182 7.20 -6.73 -2.87
CA LEU A 182 7.55 -6.35 -4.24
C LEU A 182 8.07 -4.91 -4.36
N PRO A 183 7.43 -3.88 -3.80
CA PRO A 183 8.00 -2.54 -3.78
C PRO A 183 9.35 -2.46 -3.05
N ASN A 184 9.50 -3.13 -1.92
CA ASN A 184 10.78 -3.17 -1.18
C ASN A 184 11.88 -3.92 -1.95
N ASN A 185 11.54 -4.94 -2.73
CA ASN A 185 12.47 -5.64 -3.61
C ASN A 185 12.97 -4.69 -4.70
N MET A 186 12.12 -3.84 -5.25
CA MET A 186 12.46 -2.90 -6.32
C MET A 186 12.99 -1.55 -5.83
N ILE A 187 13.34 -1.42 -4.55
CA ILE A 187 13.76 -0.16 -3.91
C ILE A 187 14.97 0.51 -4.58
N HIS A 188 15.82 -0.25 -5.23
CA HIS A 188 17.00 0.26 -5.94
C HIS A 188 16.71 0.72 -7.37
N GLN A 189 15.62 0.27 -7.98
CA GLN A 189 15.33 0.45 -9.40
C GLN A 189 14.21 1.46 -9.66
N VAL A 190 13.11 1.33 -8.93
CA VAL A 190 11.87 2.09 -9.18
C VAL A 190 11.53 2.99 -8.00
N LEU A 191 11.87 2.57 -6.79
CA LEU A 191 11.49 3.24 -5.57
C LEU A 191 12.67 4.03 -5.03
N LYS A 192 12.83 5.27 -5.44
CA LYS A 192 13.56 6.22 -4.60
C LYS A 192 12.69 6.44 -3.36
N SER A 193 12.95 5.63 -2.32
CA SER A 193 12.33 5.78 -1.03
C SER A 193 12.62 7.18 -0.52
N MET A 194 11.60 8.01 -0.43
CA MET A 194 11.72 9.23 0.32
C MET A 194 11.76 8.93 1.82
N ARG A 195 12.56 9.67 2.54
CA ARG A 195 12.44 9.74 4.00
C ARG A 195 11.10 10.40 4.32
N LEU A 196 10.07 9.59 4.46
CA LEU A 196 8.80 10.00 5.03
C LEU A 196 8.96 10.18 6.55
N SER A 197 9.95 10.95 6.96
CA SER A 197 10.09 11.37 8.35
C SER A 197 8.85 12.13 8.86
N TYR A 198 8.11 12.76 7.97
CA TYR A 198 6.86 13.44 8.28
C TYR A 198 5.72 12.46 8.64
N LEU A 199 5.59 11.32 7.97
CA LEU A 199 4.55 10.34 8.32
C LEU A 199 4.79 9.66 9.68
N THR A 200 6.05 9.48 10.07
CA THR A 200 6.37 8.94 11.41
C THR A 200 6.00 9.90 12.53
N HIS A 201 6.02 11.20 12.31
CA HIS A 201 5.53 12.18 13.28
C HIS A 201 4.00 12.20 13.38
N HIS A 202 3.29 12.03 12.27
CA HIS A 202 1.83 12.08 12.23
C HIS A 202 1.17 10.72 12.49
N LEU A 203 1.80 9.62 12.15
CA LEU A 203 1.40 8.27 12.58
C LEU A 203 1.89 7.94 13.99
N ARG A 204 2.39 8.96 14.76
CA ARG A 204 2.93 8.82 16.10
C ARG A 204 3.45 7.40 16.37
N CYS A 205 4.65 7.13 15.88
CA CYS A 205 5.50 6.09 16.46
C CYS A 205 5.96 6.56 17.85
N GLN A 206 4.98 6.86 18.72
CA GLN A 206 5.26 7.02 20.14
C GLN A 206 5.54 5.63 20.69
N SER A 207 6.49 5.54 21.59
CA SER A 207 7.01 4.35 22.25
C SER A 207 5.96 3.45 22.95
N ARG A 208 4.65 3.76 22.81
CA ARG A 208 3.50 2.98 23.29
C ARG A 208 2.43 2.68 22.25
N ALA A 209 2.63 3.08 20.98
CA ALA A 209 1.61 2.94 19.94
C ALA A 209 2.18 2.62 18.56
N CYS A 210 3.18 1.75 18.47
CA CYS A 210 3.14 0.81 17.36
C CYS A 210 1.86 -0.01 17.63
N PRO A 211 0.81 0.09 16.79
CA PRO A 211 -0.39 -0.65 17.10
C PRO A 211 0.02 -2.09 17.32
N LYS A 212 -0.45 -2.70 18.39
CA LYS A 212 -0.64 -4.15 18.47
C LYS A 212 -1.69 -4.47 17.38
N SER A 213 -1.40 -4.06 16.15
CA SER A 213 -2.23 -4.33 14.99
C SER A 213 -2.17 -5.81 14.78
N GLY A 214 -3.29 -6.44 14.67
CA GLY A 214 -3.49 -7.85 14.43
C GLY A 214 -2.77 -8.43 13.20
N PHE A 215 -1.66 -7.85 12.79
CA PHE A 215 -0.68 -8.40 11.86
C PHE A 215 0.04 -9.63 12.44
N GLY A 216 0.14 -9.74 13.77
CA GLY A 216 0.72 -10.91 14.44
C GLY A 216 -0.24 -12.11 14.58
N ALA A 217 -1.54 -11.93 14.42
CA ALA A 217 -2.52 -12.97 14.74
C ALA A 217 -2.89 -13.90 13.58
N ARG A 218 -2.33 -13.71 12.38
CA ARG A 218 -2.58 -14.59 11.23
C ARG A 218 -1.33 -15.02 10.44
N LEU A 219 -0.16 -14.93 11.00
CA LEU A 219 0.93 -15.81 10.57
C LEU A 219 0.61 -17.17 11.18
N GLY A 220 -0.27 -17.86 10.46
CA GLY A 220 -0.83 -19.12 10.84
C GLY A 220 0.26 -20.08 11.22
N ALA A 221 0.05 -20.75 12.33
CA ALA A 221 0.67 -22.00 12.65
C ALA A 221 0.64 -22.93 11.43
N ALA A 222 1.71 -22.97 10.67
CA ALA A 222 2.05 -24.14 9.90
C ALA A 222 2.35 -25.20 10.94
N LYS A 223 1.32 -25.95 11.34
CA LYS A 223 1.50 -27.20 12.09
C LYS A 223 2.40 -28.07 11.26
N LYS A 224 3.56 -28.42 11.84
CA LYS A 224 4.32 -29.57 11.44
C LYS A 224 3.37 -30.80 11.54
N ALA A 225 3.22 -31.48 10.47
CA ALA A 225 2.96 -32.91 10.41
C ALA A 225 3.68 -33.43 9.17
#